data_718a3f672093d661bfcd64181752b049
#
_entry.id   718a3f672093d661bfcd64181752b049
#
_cell.length_a   1.000
_cell.length_b   1.000
_cell.length_c   1.000
_cell.angle_alpha   90.00
_cell.angle_beta   90.00
_cell.angle_gamma   90.00
#
_symmetry.space_group_name_H-M   'P 1'
#
loop_
_entity.id
_entity.type
_entity.pdbx_description
1 polymer ?
#
loop_
_entity_poly.entity_id
_entity_poly.type
_entity_poly.pdbx_seq_one_letter_code
_entity_poly.pdbx_strand_id
1 'polypeptide(L)'
;DSLAGFEMALAPGFRTDFRESLYRMIGALTRTGVTILSTVEIQEIFTGFSLSSYAISFLSDDILRLRFVSINGQLRKMMVVIKMRRSTHSIDMREFKITSEGLVIGERFMGYRGLITGVPGPWNAEPEEIQELPDELESNK
;
A
#
# COMPACT_ATOMS: atom_id res chain seq x y z
N ASP A 1 -2.78 1.60 -16.87
CA ASP A 1 -3.14 2.90 -16.28
C ASP A 1 -3.66 2.73 -14.87
N SER A 2 -3.54 3.78 -14.05
CA SER A 2 -4.01 3.74 -12.66
C SER A 2 -5.53 3.85 -12.59
N LEU A 3 -6.14 3.29 -11.55
CA LEU A 3 -7.58 3.44 -11.31
C LEU A 3 -7.99 4.90 -11.14
N ALA A 4 -7.11 5.76 -10.62
CA ALA A 4 -7.37 7.20 -10.53
C ALA A 4 -7.52 7.83 -11.93
N GLY A 5 -6.67 7.45 -12.88
CA GLY A 5 -6.80 7.89 -14.27
C GLY A 5 -8.10 7.43 -14.92
N PHE A 6 -8.52 6.21 -14.63
CA PHE A 6 -9.80 5.69 -15.11
C PHE A 6 -11.00 6.46 -14.50
N GLU A 7 -10.96 6.74 -13.20
CA GLU A 7 -12.00 7.57 -12.54
C GLU A 7 -12.09 8.96 -13.15
N MET A 8 -10.94 9.59 -13.44
CA MET A 8 -10.90 10.92 -14.05
C MET A 8 -11.46 10.93 -15.49
N ALA A 9 -11.30 9.81 -16.22
CA ALA A 9 -11.83 9.68 -17.58
C ALA A 9 -13.34 9.52 -17.62
N LEU A 10 -14.00 9.18 -16.52
CA LEU A 10 -15.44 9.08 -16.42
C LEU A 10 -16.08 10.47 -16.36
N ALA A 11 -17.25 10.60 -16.99
CA ALA A 11 -18.06 11.82 -16.90
C ALA A 11 -18.43 12.12 -15.43
N PRO A 12 -18.57 13.39 -15.03
CA PRO A 12 -18.81 13.78 -13.63
C PRO A 12 -19.98 13.05 -12.96
N GLY A 13 -21.05 12.74 -13.70
CA GLY A 13 -22.21 12.02 -13.19
C GLY A 13 -21.93 10.54 -12.81
N PHE A 14 -20.88 9.95 -13.35
CA PHE A 14 -20.48 8.56 -13.03
C PHE A 14 -19.45 8.46 -11.91
N ARG A 15 -18.83 9.55 -11.51
CA ARG A 15 -17.84 9.55 -10.42
C ARG A 15 -18.46 9.26 -9.07
N THR A 16 -19.71 9.66 -8.87
CA THR A 16 -20.46 9.41 -7.63
C THR A 16 -20.65 7.91 -7.39
N ASP A 17 -20.85 7.13 -8.48
CA ASP A 17 -21.10 5.69 -8.43
C ASP A 17 -19.89 4.88 -8.93
N PHE A 18 -18.68 5.46 -8.84
CA PHE A 18 -17.46 4.84 -9.37
C PHE A 18 -17.22 3.44 -8.80
N ARG A 19 -17.46 3.25 -7.51
CA ARG A 19 -17.28 1.94 -6.85
C ARG A 19 -18.20 0.87 -7.43
N GLU A 20 -19.45 1.20 -7.65
CA GLU A 20 -20.43 0.27 -8.21
C GLU A 20 -20.11 -0.05 -9.67
N SER A 21 -19.75 0.95 -10.44
CA SER A 21 -19.33 0.79 -11.84
C SER A 21 -18.09 -0.09 -11.95
N LEU A 22 -17.10 0.14 -11.08
CA LEU A 22 -15.88 -0.66 -11.00
C LEU A 22 -16.19 -2.12 -10.62
N TYR A 23 -17.07 -2.33 -9.63
CA TYR A 23 -17.51 -3.66 -9.21
C TYR A 23 -18.17 -4.42 -10.36
N ARG A 24 -19.10 -3.79 -11.05
CA ARG A 24 -19.82 -4.39 -12.19
C ARG A 24 -18.87 -4.71 -13.35
N MET A 25 -17.95 -3.80 -13.66
CA MET A 25 -16.95 -3.97 -14.71
C MET A 25 -16.01 -5.14 -14.40
N ILE A 26 -15.41 -5.17 -13.22
CA ILE A 26 -14.53 -6.26 -12.79
C ILE A 26 -15.29 -7.59 -12.80
N GLY A 27 -16.50 -7.64 -12.27
CA GLY A 27 -17.32 -8.84 -12.27
C GLY A 27 -17.72 -9.32 -13.68
N ALA A 28 -17.92 -8.43 -14.63
CA ALA A 28 -18.18 -8.79 -16.01
C ALA A 28 -16.93 -9.36 -16.69
N LEU A 29 -15.79 -8.70 -16.54
CA LEU A 29 -14.53 -9.11 -17.14
C LEU A 29 -14.01 -10.43 -16.57
N THR A 30 -14.04 -10.63 -15.25
CA THR A 30 -13.56 -11.88 -14.63
C THR A 30 -14.37 -13.09 -15.05
N ARG A 31 -15.66 -12.94 -15.37
CA ARG A 31 -16.49 -14.04 -15.92
C ARG A 31 -16.05 -14.48 -17.30
N THR A 32 -15.33 -13.66 -18.04
CA THR A 32 -14.75 -14.07 -19.36
C THR A 32 -13.41 -14.78 -19.23
N GLY A 33 -12.90 -14.99 -18.00
CA GLY A 33 -11.63 -15.67 -17.76
C GLY A 33 -10.39 -14.79 -17.93
N VAL A 34 -10.55 -13.47 -18.08
CA VAL A 34 -9.41 -12.56 -18.21
C VAL A 34 -8.79 -12.25 -16.86
N THR A 35 -7.48 -12.05 -16.86
CA THR A 35 -6.75 -11.50 -15.70
C THR A 35 -6.72 -9.98 -15.79
N ILE A 36 -7.09 -9.32 -14.70
CA ILE A 36 -7.09 -7.86 -14.59
C ILE A 36 -5.94 -7.44 -13.68
N LEU A 37 -5.03 -6.63 -14.19
CA LEU A 37 -3.99 -5.98 -13.42
C LEU A 37 -4.28 -4.48 -13.38
N SER A 38 -4.45 -3.93 -12.18
CA SER A 38 -4.65 -2.49 -11.98
C SER A 38 -3.66 -1.94 -10.96
N THR A 39 -3.29 -0.68 -11.13
CA THR A 39 -2.46 0.06 -10.18
C THR A 39 -3.28 1.13 -9.50
N VAL A 40 -3.02 1.33 -8.22
CA VAL A 40 -3.64 2.36 -7.39
C VAL A 40 -2.55 3.13 -6.69
N GLU A 41 -2.57 4.44 -6.84
CA GLU A 41 -1.72 5.30 -6.04
C GLU A 41 -2.35 5.52 -4.67
N ILE A 42 -1.61 5.19 -3.61
CA ILE A 42 -2.04 5.37 -2.24
C ILE A 42 -1.37 6.64 -1.70
N GLN A 43 -2.17 7.65 -1.40
CA GLN A 43 -1.69 8.81 -0.68
C GLN A 43 -1.48 8.41 0.79
N GLU A 44 -0.25 8.23 1.18
CA GLU A 44 0.11 7.94 2.56
C GLU A 44 0.04 9.21 3.40
N ILE A 45 -1.08 9.44 4.03
CA ILE A 45 -1.15 10.32 5.20
C ILE A 45 -0.60 9.48 6.36
N PHE A 46 0.37 10.01 7.08
CA PHE A 46 1.30 9.35 8.02
C PHE A 46 0.69 8.46 9.14
N THR A 47 -0.61 8.25 9.23
CA THR A 47 -1.27 7.69 10.42
C THR A 47 -2.25 6.55 10.19
N GLY A 48 -2.30 5.91 9.05
CA GLY A 48 -3.29 4.86 8.86
C GLY A 48 -2.93 3.78 7.86
N PHE A 49 -3.12 2.52 8.25
CA PHE A 49 -3.06 1.35 7.38
C PHE A 49 -4.32 1.31 6.51
N SER A 50 -4.51 2.32 5.63
CA SER A 50 -5.60 2.28 4.66
C SER A 50 -5.16 1.51 3.43
N LEU A 51 -5.76 0.36 3.21
CA LEU A 51 -5.44 -0.49 2.05
C LEU A 51 -5.97 0.06 0.74
N SER A 52 -7.01 0.88 0.76
CA SER A 52 -7.46 1.61 -0.43
C SER A 52 -8.54 2.64 -0.14
N SER A 53 -8.47 3.75 -0.85
CA SER A 53 -9.53 4.77 -0.86
C SER A 53 -10.83 4.26 -1.51
N TYR A 54 -10.76 3.18 -2.30
CA TYR A 54 -11.87 2.65 -3.11
C TYR A 54 -12.44 1.33 -2.58
N ALA A 55 -12.04 0.89 -1.38
CA ALA A 55 -12.42 -0.42 -0.84
C ALA A 55 -12.11 -1.59 -1.81
N ILE A 56 -11.01 -1.48 -2.58
CA ILE A 56 -10.63 -2.42 -3.63
C ILE A 56 -10.24 -3.78 -3.04
N SER A 57 -9.93 -3.83 -1.75
CA SER A 57 -9.47 -5.06 -1.09
C SER A 57 -10.46 -6.22 -1.20
N PHE A 58 -11.76 -5.96 -1.33
CA PHE A 58 -12.74 -7.03 -1.51
C PHE A 58 -12.92 -7.44 -2.98
N LEU A 59 -12.56 -6.58 -3.94
CA LEU A 59 -12.61 -6.86 -5.38
C LEU A 59 -11.39 -7.61 -5.90
N SER A 60 -10.25 -7.47 -5.23
CA SER A 60 -8.98 -8.05 -5.66
C SER A 60 -8.78 -9.43 -5.06
N ASP A 61 -8.33 -10.38 -5.88
CA ASP A 61 -7.85 -11.68 -5.41
C ASP A 61 -6.46 -11.53 -4.78
N ASP A 62 -5.59 -10.77 -5.41
CA ASP A 62 -4.22 -10.55 -4.99
C ASP A 62 -3.94 -9.05 -4.82
N ILE A 63 -3.15 -8.71 -3.80
CA ILE A 63 -2.72 -7.34 -3.53
C ILE A 63 -1.22 -7.32 -3.27
N LEU A 64 -0.50 -6.63 -4.15
CA LEU A 64 0.91 -6.32 -4.00
C LEU A 64 1.04 -4.85 -3.58
N ARG A 65 1.79 -4.58 -2.53
CA ARG A 65 2.12 -3.22 -2.12
C ARG A 65 3.57 -2.90 -2.47
N LEU A 66 3.75 -1.81 -3.19
CA LEU A 66 5.05 -1.24 -3.52
C LEU A 66 5.18 0.10 -2.80
N ARG A 67 6.33 0.36 -2.18
CA ARG A 67 6.60 1.65 -1.55
C ARG A 67 8.09 1.95 -1.48
N PHE A 68 8.40 3.21 -1.21
CA PHE A 68 9.73 3.62 -0.83
C PHE A 68 9.87 3.56 0.69
N VAL A 69 11.04 3.14 1.15
CA VAL A 69 11.45 3.14 2.57
C VAL A 69 12.82 3.81 2.68
N SER A 70 12.99 4.65 3.70
CA SER A 70 14.27 5.29 3.97
C SER A 70 15.06 4.45 4.98
N ILE A 71 16.21 3.91 4.59
CA ILE A 71 17.05 3.08 5.43
C ILE A 71 18.47 3.61 5.35
N ASN A 72 19.07 3.96 6.49
CA ASN A 72 20.43 4.48 6.59
C ASN A 72 20.70 5.65 5.61
N GLY A 73 19.74 6.57 5.50
CA GLY A 73 19.84 7.73 4.61
C GLY A 73 19.67 7.42 3.12
N GLN A 74 19.33 6.18 2.76
CA GLN A 74 19.07 5.77 1.38
C GLN A 74 17.60 5.45 1.14
N LEU A 75 17.07 5.90 0.02
CA LEU A 75 15.72 5.56 -0.43
C LEU A 75 15.76 4.23 -1.17
N ARG A 76 15.13 3.21 -0.60
CA ARG A 76 15.05 1.86 -1.16
C ARG A 76 13.61 1.53 -1.55
N LYS A 77 13.43 0.69 -2.55
CA LYS A 77 12.11 0.24 -3.02
C LYS A 77 11.76 -1.08 -2.36
N MET A 78 10.61 -1.13 -1.69
CA MET A 78 10.11 -2.31 -0.98
C MET A 78 8.85 -2.84 -1.63
N MET A 79 8.74 -4.15 -1.69
CA MET A 79 7.56 -4.90 -2.12
C MET A 79 7.13 -5.85 -1.01
N VAL A 80 5.82 -6.01 -0.86
CA VAL A 80 5.22 -7.04 0.01
C VAL A 80 3.90 -7.53 -0.60
N VAL A 81 3.62 -8.82 -0.46
CA VAL A 81 2.31 -9.40 -0.78
C VAL A 81 1.40 -9.22 0.44
N ILE A 82 0.37 -8.40 0.30
CA ILE A 82 -0.59 -8.13 1.39
C ILE A 82 -1.67 -9.21 1.44
N LYS A 83 -2.07 -9.72 0.28
CA LYS A 83 -3.18 -10.64 0.16
C LYS A 83 -3.00 -11.53 -1.06
N MET A 84 -3.39 -12.79 -0.91
CA MET A 84 -3.56 -13.74 -1.99
C MET A 84 -4.68 -14.72 -1.60
N ARG A 85 -5.78 -14.77 -2.35
CA ARG A 85 -6.98 -15.52 -1.92
C ARG A 85 -6.89 -17.03 -2.11
N ARG A 86 -6.15 -17.47 -3.14
CA ARG A 86 -6.21 -18.88 -3.59
C ARG A 86 -4.96 -19.69 -3.29
N SER A 87 -3.97 -19.09 -2.66
CA SER A 87 -2.73 -19.78 -2.30
C SER A 87 -2.07 -19.15 -1.07
N THR A 88 -1.16 -19.89 -0.46
CA THR A 88 -0.22 -19.35 0.49
C THR A 88 0.77 -18.42 -0.24
N HIS A 89 1.25 -17.40 0.44
CA HIS A 89 2.22 -16.46 -0.11
C HIS A 89 3.27 -16.09 0.93
N SER A 90 4.40 -15.58 0.47
CA SER A 90 5.40 -15.00 1.34
C SER A 90 4.89 -13.69 1.92
N ILE A 91 5.07 -13.52 3.22
CA ILE A 91 4.80 -12.27 3.95
C ILE A 91 6.05 -11.40 4.07
N ASP A 92 7.18 -11.83 3.46
CA ASP A 92 8.43 -11.10 3.52
C ASP A 92 8.33 -9.74 2.81
N MET A 93 8.89 -8.73 3.45
CA MET A 93 9.16 -7.45 2.81
C MET A 93 10.47 -7.54 2.07
N ARG A 94 10.44 -7.43 0.74
CA ARG A 94 11.60 -7.59 -0.11
C ARG A 94 11.96 -6.31 -0.82
N GLU A 95 13.26 -6.10 -1.02
CA GLU A 95 13.72 -5.05 -1.92
C GLU A 95 13.40 -5.42 -3.36
N PHE A 96 13.12 -4.43 -4.20
CA PHE A 96 13.05 -4.64 -5.63
C PHE A 96 13.75 -3.51 -6.40
N LYS A 97 14.16 -3.82 -7.61
CA LYS A 97 14.76 -2.87 -8.57
C LYS A 97 14.01 -2.94 -9.87
N ILE A 98 13.92 -1.81 -10.54
CA ILE A 98 13.42 -1.71 -11.91
C ILE A 98 14.64 -1.62 -12.81
N THR A 99 14.77 -2.54 -13.74
CA THR A 99 15.87 -2.64 -14.69
C THR A 99 15.36 -2.57 -16.12
N SER A 100 16.26 -2.55 -17.10
CA SER A 100 15.91 -2.66 -18.52
C SER A 100 15.20 -3.97 -18.88
N GLU A 101 15.41 -5.02 -18.08
CA GLU A 101 14.79 -6.34 -18.28
C GLU A 101 13.51 -6.54 -17.46
N GLY A 102 13.10 -5.54 -16.69
CA GLY A 102 11.90 -5.58 -15.87
C GLY A 102 12.18 -5.42 -14.38
N LEU A 103 11.29 -5.98 -13.58
CA LEU A 103 11.32 -5.89 -12.13
C LEU A 103 12.10 -7.07 -11.55
N VAL A 104 13.17 -6.76 -10.82
CA VAL A 104 14.03 -7.75 -10.14
C VAL A 104 13.75 -7.70 -8.65
N ILE A 105 13.35 -8.84 -8.08
CA ILE A 105 13.09 -8.99 -6.64
C ILE A 105 14.39 -9.42 -5.95
N GLY A 106 14.78 -8.67 -4.94
CA GLY A 106 15.98 -8.89 -4.15
C GLY A 106 15.69 -9.60 -2.82
N GLU A 107 16.62 -9.43 -1.91
CA GLU A 107 16.59 -10.03 -0.59
C GLU A 107 15.48 -9.42 0.29
N ARG A 108 15.07 -10.15 1.33
CA ARG A 108 14.17 -9.62 2.35
C ARG A 108 14.88 -8.59 3.23
N PHE A 109 14.15 -7.60 3.67
CA PHE A 109 14.66 -6.67 4.67
C PHE A 109 14.77 -7.37 6.02
N MET A 110 15.97 -7.44 6.55
CA MET A 110 16.28 -8.04 7.85
C MET A 110 16.71 -6.97 8.85
N GLY A 111 16.32 -7.14 10.12
CA GLY A 111 16.77 -6.27 11.19
C GLY A 111 16.06 -4.88 11.25
N TYR A 112 14.92 -4.73 10.59
CA TYR A 112 14.14 -3.50 10.60
C TYR A 112 12.70 -3.75 11.08
N ARG A 113 12.16 -2.80 11.86
CA ARG A 113 10.74 -2.69 12.20
C ARG A 113 10.14 -1.46 11.51
N GLY A 114 8.81 -1.37 11.45
CA GLY A 114 8.14 -0.18 10.92
C GLY A 114 8.25 0.02 9.40
N LEU A 115 8.73 -0.96 8.66
CA LEU A 115 8.82 -0.88 7.19
C LEU A 115 7.45 -0.63 6.55
N ILE A 116 6.41 -1.22 7.10
CA ILE A 116 5.04 -1.11 6.58
C ILE A 116 4.40 0.25 6.91
N THR A 117 4.81 0.86 8.02
CA THR A 117 4.30 2.19 8.44
C THR A 117 5.06 3.34 7.81
N GLY A 118 6.22 3.07 7.18
CA GLY A 118 7.05 4.08 6.53
C GLY A 118 8.08 4.73 7.43
N VAL A 119 8.14 4.34 8.69
CA VAL A 119 9.16 4.80 9.65
C VAL A 119 10.02 3.60 10.06
N PRO A 120 10.97 3.17 9.21
CA PRO A 120 11.85 2.05 9.52
C PRO A 120 12.80 2.42 10.67
N GLY A 121 12.91 1.51 11.64
CA GLY A 121 13.89 1.57 12.70
C GLY A 121 14.57 0.21 12.87
N PRO A 122 15.74 0.18 13.51
CA PRO A 122 16.41 -1.09 13.86
C PRO A 122 15.49 -1.96 14.72
N TRP A 123 15.50 -3.27 14.49
CA TRP A 123 14.69 -4.21 15.27
C TRP A 123 14.98 -4.16 16.77
N ASN A 124 16.26 -3.91 17.13
CA ASN A 124 16.75 -3.87 18.51
C ASN A 124 16.72 -2.48 19.15
N ALA A 125 16.17 -1.46 18.48
CA ALA A 125 15.93 -0.19 19.14
C ALA A 125 14.81 -0.40 20.14
N GLU A 126 15.06 -0.05 21.42
CA GLU A 126 14.02 0.04 22.44
C GLU A 126 12.92 0.97 21.90
N PRO A 127 11.63 0.73 22.22
CA PRO A 127 10.58 1.68 21.88
C PRO A 127 11.02 3.02 22.46
N GLU A 128 11.13 4.06 21.62
CA GLU A 128 11.27 5.42 22.13
C GLU A 128 10.13 5.59 23.12
N GLU A 129 10.46 5.84 24.38
CA GLU A 129 9.49 6.28 25.39
C GLU A 129 8.77 7.46 24.75
N ILE A 130 7.46 7.31 24.56
CA ILE A 130 6.61 8.42 24.17
C ILE A 130 6.82 9.42 25.30
N GLN A 131 7.61 10.46 25.06
CA GLN A 131 7.72 11.58 26.00
C GLN A 131 6.30 12.10 26.13
N GLU A 132 5.69 11.81 27.28
CA GLU A 132 4.44 12.43 27.68
C GLU A 132 4.67 13.93 27.59
N LEU A 133 3.90 14.60 26.77
CA LEU A 133 3.89 16.05 26.70
C LEU A 133 3.63 16.56 28.11
N PRO A 134 4.43 17.52 28.63
CA PRO A 134 4.19 18.08 29.95
C PRO A 134 2.76 18.62 30.03
N ASP A 135 2.06 18.30 31.12
CA ASP A 135 0.72 18.77 31.48
C ASP A 135 0.68 20.28 31.78
N GLU A 136 1.22 21.14 30.94
CA GLU A 136 1.25 22.59 31.15
C GLU A 136 0.09 23.32 30.43
N LEU A 137 -1.09 22.73 30.32
CA LEU A 137 -2.26 23.47 29.82
C LEU A 137 -3.46 23.50 30.76
N GLU A 138 -3.30 23.17 32.05
CA GLU A 138 -4.39 23.35 33.06
C GLU A 138 -4.12 24.41 34.12
N SER A 139 -3.55 25.55 33.81
CA SER A 139 -3.58 26.67 34.75
C SER A 139 -3.73 28.00 34.04
N ASN A 140 -4.92 28.29 33.55
CA ASN A 140 -5.41 29.66 33.43
C ASN A 140 -6.93 29.68 33.54
N LYS A 141 -7.41 29.69 34.76
CA LYS A 141 -8.72 30.23 35.10
C LYS A 141 -8.55 31.59 35.71
#